data_7e911c4d5064973eae313b023be3555d
#
_entry.id   7e911c4d5064973eae313b023be3555d
#
_cell.length_a   1.000
_cell.length_b   1.000
_cell.length_c   1.000
_cell.angle_alpha   90.00
_cell.angle_beta   90.00
_cell.angle_gamma   90.00
#
_symmetry.space_group_name_H-M   'P 1'
#
loop_
_entity.id
_entity.type
_entity.pdbx_description
1 polymer ?
#
loop_
_entity_poly.entity_id
_entity_poly.type
_entity_poly.pdbx_seq_one_letter_code
_entity_poly.pdbx_strand_id
1 'polypeptide(L)'
;MRKVRLVGLLLSLGMAAAAQQTPQANLSSAADTASSTAISVPGPVVADYGKSIGNGNSVEDKIAKEVRHELLMLPYYSLFDSLGYTVHDRTVTLTGTLTSQDAVTTRDAETAVRRIEGVEQVINNIQVLPPSGVDDRIRERTYHALNRTAGLSRYFWEAAPSIHIIVQNGRVTLEGFVLNEADKNMAGIAAKTVPGAFEVTNNLRVVRG
;
A
#
# COMPACT_ATOMS: atom_id res chain seq x y z
N MET A 1 -31.53 56.01 -40.36
CA MET A 1 -32.67 55.93 -41.32
C MET A 1 -33.07 54.47 -41.46
N ARG A 2 -34.39 54.24 -41.42
CA ARG A 2 -35.17 53.02 -41.68
C ARG A 2 -35.03 51.82 -40.78
N LYS A 3 -35.93 51.80 -39.93
CA LYS A 3 -36.96 50.87 -39.42
C LYS A 3 -37.46 49.90 -40.49
N VAL A 4 -37.54 48.62 -40.19
CA VAL A 4 -38.66 47.76 -40.59
C VAL A 4 -38.92 46.71 -39.47
N ARG A 5 -40.16 46.69 -39.05
CA ARG A 5 -40.86 45.72 -38.19
C ARG A 5 -41.37 44.57 -39.11
N LEU A 6 -41.61 43.40 -38.53
CA LEU A 6 -42.84 42.60 -38.62
C LEU A 6 -42.63 41.29 -37.88
N VAL A 7 -43.33 41.04 -36.77
CA VAL A 7 -44.64 40.39 -36.65
C VAL A 7 -44.58 38.91 -37.08
N GLY A 8 -44.48 37.98 -36.22
CA GLY A 8 -45.59 37.31 -35.52
C GLY A 8 -45.99 36.00 -36.24
N LEU A 9 -45.88 34.89 -35.61
CA LEU A 9 -46.99 33.92 -35.60
C LEU A 9 -46.75 32.81 -34.53
N LEU A 10 -47.63 32.77 -33.56
CA LEU A 10 -47.86 31.64 -32.66
C LEU A 10 -48.53 30.52 -33.46
N LEU A 11 -48.04 29.30 -33.37
CA LEU A 11 -48.85 28.11 -33.51
C LEU A 11 -48.47 27.08 -32.46
N SER A 12 -49.28 26.96 -31.48
CA SER A 12 -49.36 25.86 -30.52
C SER A 12 -49.88 24.62 -31.25
N LEU A 13 -49.16 23.52 -31.17
CA LEU A 13 -49.79 22.21 -31.31
C LEU A 13 -49.17 21.25 -30.35
N GLY A 14 -49.93 20.90 -29.32
CA GLY A 14 -49.62 19.85 -28.39
C GLY A 14 -49.74 18.49 -29.07
N MET A 15 -48.87 17.58 -28.75
CA MET A 15 -49.15 16.16 -28.89
C MET A 15 -48.31 15.30 -27.94
N ALA A 16 -49.02 14.73 -26.99
CA ALA A 16 -48.89 13.41 -26.40
C ALA A 16 -47.49 12.84 -26.12
N ALA A 17 -47.19 12.76 -24.87
CA ALA A 17 -46.22 11.86 -24.27
C ALA A 17 -46.58 10.39 -24.61
N ALA A 18 -45.76 9.72 -25.34
CA ALA A 18 -45.69 8.26 -25.36
C ALA A 18 -44.47 7.86 -24.58
N ALA A 19 -44.67 7.45 -23.36
CA ALA A 19 -43.66 6.76 -22.54
C ALA A 19 -43.35 5.43 -23.21
N GLN A 20 -42.22 5.32 -23.86
CA GLN A 20 -41.64 4.03 -24.24
C GLN A 20 -40.83 3.54 -23.07
N GLN A 21 -41.44 2.66 -22.33
CA GLN A 21 -40.76 1.75 -21.37
C GLN A 21 -39.88 0.81 -22.18
N THR A 22 -38.57 1.03 -22.15
CA THR A 22 -37.60 0.01 -22.50
C THR A 22 -37.62 -1.06 -21.42
N PRO A 23 -37.70 -2.34 -21.77
CA PRO A 23 -37.61 -3.41 -20.77
C PRO A 23 -36.16 -3.41 -20.22
N GLN A 24 -36.05 -3.15 -18.94
CA GLN A 24 -34.83 -3.46 -18.19
C GLN A 24 -34.67 -4.97 -18.21
N ALA A 25 -33.76 -5.46 -19.01
CA ALA A 25 -33.26 -6.80 -18.91
C ALA A 25 -32.58 -6.93 -17.54
N ASN A 26 -33.17 -7.73 -16.68
CA ASN A 26 -32.57 -8.27 -15.49
C ASN A 26 -31.26 -9.00 -15.84
N LEU A 27 -30.13 -8.32 -15.74
CA LEU A 27 -28.81 -8.93 -15.65
C LEU A 27 -28.42 -9.11 -14.18
N SER A 28 -29.29 -9.80 -13.48
CA SER A 28 -29.01 -10.36 -12.17
C SER A 28 -28.92 -11.87 -12.37
N SER A 29 -27.74 -12.37 -12.61
CA SER A 29 -27.34 -13.76 -12.41
C SER A 29 -26.25 -14.16 -13.42
N ALA A 30 -25.02 -13.73 -13.17
CA ALA A 30 -23.79 -14.45 -13.57
C ALA A 30 -22.55 -13.68 -13.10
N ALA A 31 -22.41 -13.45 -11.81
CA ALA A 31 -21.17 -12.94 -11.21
C ALA A 31 -20.91 -13.59 -9.84
N ASP A 32 -21.23 -14.85 -9.76
CA ASP A 32 -20.81 -15.68 -8.63
C ASP A 32 -20.14 -16.92 -9.21
N THR A 33 -18.87 -16.82 -9.52
CA THR A 33 -17.92 -17.95 -9.48
C THR A 33 -16.60 -17.49 -10.07
N ALA A 34 -15.80 -16.80 -9.29
CA ALA A 34 -14.34 -16.80 -9.28
C ALA A 34 -13.87 -15.75 -8.27
N SER A 35 -14.20 -15.95 -7.01
CA SER A 35 -13.47 -15.25 -5.95
C SER A 35 -12.12 -15.95 -5.82
N SER A 36 -11.25 -15.74 -6.81
CA SER A 36 -9.82 -15.95 -6.65
C SER A 36 -9.36 -14.89 -5.64
N THR A 37 -9.23 -15.32 -4.40
CA THR A 37 -8.85 -14.44 -3.29
C THR A 37 -7.39 -14.08 -3.47
N ALA A 38 -7.10 -12.95 -4.13
CA ALA A 38 -5.76 -12.43 -4.20
C ALA A 38 -5.20 -12.23 -2.78
N ILE A 39 -4.07 -12.86 -2.49
CA ILE A 39 -3.36 -12.67 -1.23
C ILE A 39 -2.57 -11.37 -1.36
N SER A 40 -2.99 -10.35 -0.63
CA SER A 40 -2.33 -9.05 -0.62
C SER A 40 -1.72 -8.77 0.75
N VAL A 41 -0.44 -8.49 0.75
CA VAL A 41 0.28 -7.94 1.91
C VAL A 41 0.70 -6.51 1.56
N PRO A 42 -0.21 -5.54 1.69
CA PRO A 42 0.14 -4.15 1.48
C PRO A 42 0.97 -3.63 2.66
N GLY A 43 2.09 -3.02 2.37
CA GLY A 43 3.02 -2.48 3.36
C GLY A 43 4.16 -3.45 3.72
N PRO A 44 4.99 -3.09 4.70
CA PRO A 44 6.22 -3.81 4.99
C PRO A 44 5.97 -5.28 5.30
N VAL A 45 6.76 -6.14 4.69
CA VAL A 45 6.67 -7.61 4.75
C VAL A 45 6.87 -8.15 6.18
N VAL A 46 7.31 -7.28 7.08
CA VAL A 46 7.91 -7.64 8.37
C VAL A 46 6.96 -8.28 9.35
N ALA A 47 5.68 -8.05 9.28
CA ALA A 47 4.85 -8.58 10.33
C ALA A 47 3.44 -8.92 9.87
N ASP A 48 3.27 -10.11 9.41
CA ASP A 48 2.02 -10.80 9.64
C ASP A 48 2.20 -11.67 10.90
N TYR A 49 2.17 -11.03 12.07
CA TYR A 49 2.13 -11.76 13.33
C TYR A 49 0.81 -12.55 13.39
N GLY A 50 0.88 -13.81 13.00
CA GLY A 50 -0.11 -14.81 13.36
C GLY A 50 -1.39 -14.87 12.55
N LYS A 51 -1.57 -14.09 11.49
CA LYS A 51 -2.71 -14.30 10.58
C LYS A 51 -2.25 -15.11 9.38
N SER A 52 -2.60 -16.38 9.39
CA SER A 52 -2.50 -17.24 8.21
C SER A 52 -3.15 -16.53 7.03
N ILE A 53 -2.34 -16.16 6.05
CA ILE A 53 -2.83 -15.66 4.78
C ILE A 53 -3.40 -16.88 4.06
N GLY A 54 -4.72 -17.05 4.10
CA GLY A 54 -5.41 -18.21 3.55
C GLY A 54 -5.44 -19.44 4.47
N ASN A 55 -6.00 -20.53 3.98
CA ASN A 55 -6.16 -21.80 4.72
C ASN A 55 -4.85 -22.61 4.87
N GLY A 56 -3.70 -22.01 4.54
CA GLY A 56 -2.36 -22.62 4.73
C GLY A 56 -2.01 -23.77 3.78
N ASN A 57 -2.90 -24.17 2.91
CA ASN A 57 -2.75 -25.34 2.04
C ASN A 57 -2.81 -25.04 0.53
N SER A 58 -3.13 -23.82 0.13
CA SER A 58 -3.11 -23.46 -1.29
C SER A 58 -1.69 -23.28 -1.82
N VAL A 59 -1.51 -23.40 -3.12
CA VAL A 59 -0.22 -23.11 -3.77
C VAL A 59 0.16 -21.64 -3.53
N GLU A 60 -0.81 -20.74 -3.57
CA GLU A 60 -0.61 -19.32 -3.33
C GLU A 60 -0.16 -19.02 -1.90
N ASP A 61 -0.69 -19.73 -0.89
CA ASP A 61 -0.25 -19.60 0.50
C ASP A 61 1.23 -19.99 0.67
N LYS A 62 1.66 -21.05 -0.01
CA LYS A 62 3.06 -21.48 -0.01
C LYS A 62 3.95 -20.44 -0.66
N ILE A 63 3.55 -19.97 -1.85
CA ILE A 63 4.27 -18.89 -2.56
C ILE A 63 4.34 -17.64 -1.67
N ALA A 64 3.23 -17.20 -1.08
CA ALA A 64 3.19 -16.02 -0.24
C ALA A 64 4.15 -16.12 0.97
N LYS A 65 4.21 -17.30 1.59
CA LYS A 65 5.13 -17.57 2.71
C LYS A 65 6.60 -17.48 2.27
N GLU A 66 6.93 -18.10 1.14
CA GLU A 66 8.31 -18.06 0.62
C GLU A 66 8.69 -16.66 0.14
N VAL A 67 7.80 -15.94 -0.55
CA VAL A 67 8.03 -14.54 -0.95
C VAL A 67 8.34 -13.69 0.28
N ARG A 68 7.57 -13.85 1.35
CA ARG A 68 7.83 -13.13 2.60
C ARG A 68 9.22 -13.46 3.16
N HIS A 69 9.56 -14.74 3.19
CA HIS A 69 10.86 -15.18 3.70
C HIS A 69 12.01 -14.56 2.88
N GLU A 70 11.96 -14.66 1.57
CA GLU A 70 12.97 -14.14 0.67
C GLU A 70 13.13 -12.61 0.79
N LEU A 71 12.01 -11.87 0.88
CA LEU A 71 12.06 -10.41 1.04
C LEU A 71 12.66 -9.98 2.39
N LEU A 72 12.43 -10.75 3.46
CA LEU A 72 13.02 -10.47 4.78
C LEU A 72 14.52 -10.81 4.84
N MET A 73 15.00 -11.72 3.97
CA MET A 73 16.40 -12.12 3.88
C MET A 73 17.22 -11.23 2.94
N LEU A 74 16.59 -10.22 2.31
CA LEU A 74 17.31 -9.33 1.41
C LEU A 74 18.41 -8.57 2.16
N PRO A 75 19.64 -8.60 1.67
CA PRO A 75 20.69 -7.74 2.19
C PRO A 75 20.30 -6.28 1.99
N TYR A 76 20.57 -5.43 2.95
CA TYR A 76 20.28 -3.99 2.91
C TYR A 76 18.80 -3.60 3.09
N TYR A 77 17.88 -4.53 3.32
CA TYR A 77 16.52 -4.18 3.71
C TYR A 77 16.52 -3.55 5.11
N SER A 78 16.07 -2.33 5.21
CA SER A 78 16.22 -1.51 6.41
C SER A 78 14.87 -1.01 6.97
N LEU A 79 14.90 -0.39 8.13
CA LEU A 79 13.72 0.26 8.71
C LEU A 79 13.25 1.49 7.90
N PHE A 80 14.05 1.96 6.95
CA PHE A 80 13.71 3.09 6.09
C PHE A 80 13.12 2.66 4.74
N ASP A 81 12.96 1.36 4.57
CA ASP A 81 12.39 0.75 3.39
C ASP A 81 11.04 0.12 3.71
N SER A 82 10.16 0.03 2.74
CA SER A 82 8.89 -0.66 2.86
C SER A 82 8.68 -1.52 1.63
N LEU A 83 8.62 -2.83 1.81
CA LEU A 83 8.30 -3.78 0.75
C LEU A 83 6.99 -4.48 1.05
N GLY A 84 6.16 -4.61 0.03
CA GLY A 84 4.94 -5.37 0.07
C GLY A 84 4.82 -6.26 -1.16
N TYR A 85 3.87 -7.17 -1.15
CA TYR A 85 3.59 -8.02 -2.30
C TYR A 85 2.13 -8.46 -2.35
N THR A 86 1.70 -8.88 -3.53
CA THR A 86 0.45 -9.61 -3.74
C THR A 86 0.74 -10.86 -4.55
N VAL A 87 0.04 -11.94 -4.25
CA VAL A 87 0.09 -13.18 -5.02
C VAL A 87 -1.28 -13.45 -5.59
N HIS A 88 -1.36 -13.65 -6.91
CA HIS A 88 -2.59 -13.96 -7.62
C HIS A 88 -2.26 -14.79 -8.85
N ASP A 89 -2.88 -15.95 -9.00
CA ASP A 89 -2.66 -16.87 -10.11
C ASP A 89 -1.17 -17.10 -10.42
N ARG A 90 -0.38 -17.41 -9.38
CA ARG A 90 1.08 -17.62 -9.44
C ARG A 90 1.88 -16.40 -9.95
N THR A 91 1.23 -15.27 -10.11
CA THR A 91 1.86 -13.98 -10.38
C THR A 91 2.13 -13.26 -9.07
N VAL A 92 3.37 -12.86 -8.84
CA VAL A 92 3.76 -12.05 -7.69
C VAL A 92 3.97 -10.63 -8.14
N THR A 93 3.21 -9.70 -7.56
CA THR A 93 3.43 -8.25 -7.75
C THR A 93 4.13 -7.69 -6.52
N LEU A 94 5.36 -7.23 -6.71
CA LEU A 94 6.14 -6.53 -5.69
C LEU A 94 5.78 -5.06 -5.69
N THR A 95 5.63 -4.47 -4.51
CA THR A 95 5.30 -3.05 -4.32
C THR A 95 6.11 -2.48 -3.16
N GLY A 96 6.12 -1.17 -3.04
CA GLY A 96 6.74 -0.49 -1.92
C GLY A 96 7.78 0.53 -2.34
N THR A 97 8.57 1.00 -1.36
CA THR A 97 9.59 2.02 -1.56
C THR A 97 10.89 1.62 -0.90
N LEU A 98 11.99 1.87 -1.60
CA LEU A 98 13.35 1.69 -1.11
C LEU A 98 14.08 3.02 -1.12
N THR A 99 15.03 3.20 -0.20
CA THR A 99 15.93 4.34 -0.23
C THR A 99 16.90 4.22 -1.39
N SER A 100 17.47 5.32 -1.84
CA SER A 100 18.39 5.35 -2.99
C SER A 100 19.65 4.52 -2.80
N GLN A 101 20.07 4.31 -1.55
CA GLN A 101 21.23 3.48 -1.23
C GLN A 101 20.95 2.00 -1.50
N ASP A 102 19.69 1.62 -1.46
CA ASP A 102 19.22 0.23 -1.59
C ASP A 102 18.61 -0.07 -2.97
N ALA A 103 18.93 0.74 -3.99
CA ALA A 103 18.41 0.52 -5.35
C ALA A 103 18.77 -0.86 -5.93
N VAL A 104 19.87 -1.48 -5.46
CA VAL A 104 20.25 -2.84 -5.83
C VAL A 104 19.24 -3.84 -5.32
N THR A 105 18.67 -3.60 -4.15
CA THR A 105 17.68 -4.47 -3.50
C THR A 105 16.43 -4.68 -4.35
N THR A 106 16.05 -3.70 -5.20
CA THR A 106 14.93 -3.85 -6.14
C THR A 106 15.12 -5.03 -7.10
N ARG A 107 16.33 -5.16 -7.64
CA ARG A 107 16.69 -6.25 -8.56
C ARG A 107 16.85 -7.58 -7.82
N ASP A 108 17.43 -7.52 -6.64
CA ASP A 108 17.63 -8.70 -5.80
C ASP A 108 16.29 -9.26 -5.33
N ALA A 109 15.34 -8.41 -4.94
CA ALA A 109 13.96 -8.80 -4.60
C ALA A 109 13.28 -9.54 -5.77
N GLU A 110 13.34 -8.97 -6.97
CA GLU A 110 12.75 -9.61 -8.15
C GLU A 110 13.42 -10.97 -8.45
N THR A 111 14.75 -11.02 -8.34
CA THR A 111 15.53 -12.24 -8.62
C THR A 111 15.24 -13.33 -7.59
N ALA A 112 15.15 -12.98 -6.30
CA ALA A 112 14.83 -13.92 -5.24
C ALA A 112 13.43 -14.51 -5.43
N VAL A 113 12.43 -13.65 -5.64
CA VAL A 113 11.04 -14.07 -5.83
C VAL A 113 10.85 -14.91 -7.10
N ARG A 114 11.55 -14.61 -8.17
CA ARG A 114 11.46 -15.37 -9.43
C ARG A 114 11.96 -16.82 -9.31
N ARG A 115 12.78 -17.12 -8.30
CA ARG A 115 13.32 -18.48 -8.05
C ARG A 115 12.41 -19.36 -7.22
N ILE A 116 11.35 -18.79 -6.64
CA ILE A 116 10.41 -19.52 -5.79
C ILE A 116 9.63 -20.51 -6.64
N GLU A 117 9.56 -21.75 -6.17
CA GLU A 117 8.81 -22.81 -6.85
C GLU A 117 7.31 -22.44 -6.92
N GLY A 118 6.75 -22.53 -8.11
CA GLY A 118 5.35 -22.21 -8.37
C GLY A 118 5.08 -20.76 -8.79
N VAL A 119 6.07 -19.87 -8.76
CA VAL A 119 5.95 -18.52 -9.32
C VAL A 119 6.15 -18.58 -10.83
N GLU A 120 5.16 -18.09 -11.57
CA GLU A 120 5.19 -18.04 -13.04
C GLU A 120 5.59 -16.65 -13.55
N GLN A 121 5.16 -15.60 -12.86
CA GLN A 121 5.46 -14.22 -13.24
C GLN A 121 5.76 -13.35 -12.02
N VAL A 122 6.69 -12.40 -12.19
CA VAL A 122 6.97 -11.35 -11.21
C VAL A 122 6.79 -10.00 -11.87
N ILE A 123 5.93 -9.17 -11.28
CA ILE A 123 5.73 -7.76 -11.66
C ILE A 123 6.39 -6.92 -10.57
N ASN A 124 7.39 -6.12 -10.95
CA ASN A 124 8.14 -5.32 -10.01
C ASN A 124 7.74 -3.86 -10.09
N ASN A 125 6.94 -3.41 -9.13
CA ASN A 125 6.46 -2.04 -8.96
C ASN A 125 7.12 -1.33 -7.76
N ILE A 126 8.29 -1.80 -7.33
CA ILE A 126 9.05 -1.17 -6.26
C ILE A 126 9.59 0.18 -6.75
N GLN A 127 9.38 1.22 -5.96
CA GLN A 127 9.89 2.56 -6.23
C GLN A 127 11.16 2.82 -5.44
N VAL A 128 12.18 3.36 -6.09
CA VAL A 128 13.40 3.83 -5.43
C VAL A 128 13.26 5.33 -5.18
N LEU A 129 13.36 5.74 -3.91
CA LEU A 129 13.28 7.14 -3.55
C LEU A 129 14.55 7.88 -4.00
N PRO A 130 14.43 9.11 -4.52
CA PRO A 130 15.59 9.90 -4.89
C PRO A 130 16.44 10.24 -3.66
N PRO A 131 17.78 10.33 -3.79
CA PRO A 131 18.64 10.72 -2.70
C PRO A 131 18.33 12.13 -2.21
N SER A 132 18.14 12.28 -0.90
CA SER A 132 17.79 13.56 -0.26
C SER A 132 18.38 13.62 1.13
N GLY A 133 19.45 14.40 1.30
CA GLY A 133 20.06 14.59 2.61
C GLY A 133 19.15 15.33 3.62
N VAL A 134 18.07 15.97 3.16
CA VAL A 134 17.04 16.51 4.06
C VAL A 134 16.16 15.40 4.58
N ASP A 135 15.68 14.54 3.69
CA ASP A 135 14.82 13.41 4.06
C ASP A 135 15.60 12.41 4.93
N ASP A 136 16.89 12.18 4.67
CA ASP A 136 17.74 11.32 5.50
C ASP A 136 17.82 11.81 6.94
N ARG A 137 18.00 13.11 7.14
CA ARG A 137 17.97 13.71 8.48
C ARG A 137 16.61 13.59 9.16
N ILE A 138 15.53 13.67 8.41
CA ILE A 138 14.17 13.48 8.94
C ILE A 138 13.95 12.01 9.31
N ARG A 139 14.40 11.05 8.49
CA ARG A 139 14.37 9.60 8.80
C ARG A 139 15.06 9.32 10.13
N GLU A 140 16.30 9.77 10.28
CA GLU A 140 17.10 9.56 11.49
C GLU A 140 16.46 10.20 12.73
N ARG A 141 16.00 11.45 12.62
CA ARG A 141 15.30 12.14 13.71
C ARG A 141 14.01 11.45 14.10
N THR A 142 13.26 10.95 13.12
CA THR A 142 12.01 10.20 13.36
C THR A 142 12.30 8.90 14.08
N TYR A 143 13.31 8.14 13.64
CA TYR A 143 13.78 6.95 14.35
C TYR A 143 14.14 7.27 15.81
N HIS A 144 14.93 8.30 16.05
CA HIS A 144 15.30 8.68 17.42
C HIS A 144 14.11 9.13 18.26
N ALA A 145 13.14 9.85 17.68
CA ALA A 145 11.93 10.28 18.37
C ALA A 145 11.09 9.05 18.80
N LEU A 146 10.88 8.11 17.88
CA LEU A 146 10.14 6.88 18.17
C LEU A 146 10.87 6.00 19.18
N ASN A 147 12.17 5.77 18.99
CA ASN A 147 12.96 4.88 19.83
C ASN A 147 13.10 5.39 21.29
N ARG A 148 13.05 6.72 21.50
CA ARG A 148 13.05 7.33 22.84
C ARG A 148 11.68 7.36 23.51
N THR A 149 10.62 7.14 22.75
CA THR A 149 9.26 7.11 23.28
C THR A 149 9.04 5.82 24.05
N ALA A 150 8.58 5.94 25.29
CA ALA A 150 8.39 4.80 26.18
C ALA A 150 7.49 3.72 25.53
N GLY A 151 7.96 2.50 25.53
CA GLY A 151 7.25 1.34 24.96
C GLY A 151 7.43 1.13 23.46
N LEU A 152 7.93 2.13 22.70
CA LEU A 152 8.10 1.98 21.26
C LEU A 152 9.45 1.39 20.85
N SER A 153 10.47 1.48 21.69
CA SER A 153 11.81 0.93 21.40
C SER A 153 11.81 -0.54 21.04
N ARG A 154 10.89 -1.33 21.61
CA ARG A 154 10.74 -2.76 21.33
C ARG A 154 10.51 -3.10 19.86
N TYR A 155 9.92 -2.17 19.08
CA TYR A 155 9.64 -2.36 17.66
C TYR A 155 10.88 -2.19 16.77
N PHE A 156 12.03 -1.84 17.36
CA PHE A 156 13.30 -1.59 16.67
C PHE A 156 14.43 -2.51 17.10
N TRP A 157 14.18 -3.46 18.02
CA TRP A 157 15.25 -4.31 18.59
C TRP A 157 15.54 -5.55 17.72
N GLU A 158 14.63 -5.93 16.86
CA GLU A 158 14.81 -7.10 16.01
C GLU A 158 15.60 -6.74 14.74
N ALA A 159 16.19 -7.77 14.11
CA ALA A 159 16.89 -7.63 12.84
C ALA A 159 15.94 -7.15 11.72
N ALA A 160 14.65 -7.45 11.86
CA ALA A 160 13.57 -6.96 11.01
C ALA A 160 12.61 -6.10 11.86
N PRO A 161 12.79 -4.77 11.91
CA PRO A 161 11.94 -3.87 12.68
C PRO A 161 10.49 -3.96 12.27
N SER A 162 9.56 -3.89 13.25
CA SER A 162 8.13 -3.95 12.94
C SER A 162 7.55 -2.61 12.51
N ILE A 163 8.25 -1.49 12.78
CA ILE A 163 7.88 -0.15 12.32
C ILE A 163 8.89 0.30 11.28
N HIS A 164 8.38 0.71 10.12
CA HIS A 164 9.15 1.29 9.04
C HIS A 164 8.85 2.78 8.90
N ILE A 165 9.87 3.56 8.57
CA ILE A 165 9.84 5.02 8.50
C ILE A 165 10.17 5.45 7.08
N ILE A 166 9.17 5.76 6.30
CA ILE A 166 9.35 6.23 4.93
C ILE A 166 9.28 7.75 4.91
N VAL A 167 10.29 8.39 4.33
CA VAL A 167 10.30 9.85 4.19
C VAL A 167 10.56 10.23 2.74
N GLN A 168 9.67 11.04 2.21
CA GLN A 168 9.76 11.59 0.86
C GLN A 168 9.31 13.05 0.85
N ASN A 169 10.20 13.94 0.41
CA ASN A 169 9.94 15.37 0.33
C ASN A 169 9.44 15.97 1.67
N GLY A 170 10.01 15.53 2.80
CA GLY A 170 9.63 15.96 4.14
C GLY A 170 8.32 15.39 4.67
N ARG A 171 7.66 14.49 3.93
CA ARG A 171 6.48 13.76 4.41
C ARG A 171 6.92 12.44 5.00
N VAL A 172 6.49 12.19 6.22
CA VAL A 172 6.80 10.96 6.98
C VAL A 172 5.62 10.03 6.90
N THR A 173 5.84 8.80 6.47
CA THR A 173 4.86 7.72 6.55
C THR A 173 5.39 6.63 7.47
N LEU A 174 4.63 6.31 8.50
CA LEU A 174 4.89 5.18 9.37
C LEU A 174 4.11 3.97 8.87
N GLU A 175 4.80 2.88 8.61
CA GLU A 175 4.21 1.62 8.15
C GLU A 175 4.61 0.47 9.06
N GLY A 176 3.84 -0.62 9.00
CA GLY A 176 4.13 -1.82 9.78
C GLY A 176 3.10 -2.12 10.85
N PHE A 177 3.54 -2.70 11.96
CA PHE A 177 2.66 -3.28 12.95
C PHE A 177 3.06 -2.89 14.38
N VAL A 178 2.04 -2.73 15.20
CA VAL A 178 2.17 -2.49 16.63
C VAL A 178 1.21 -3.39 17.41
N LEU A 179 1.45 -3.59 18.69
CA LEU A 179 0.67 -4.50 19.52
C LEU A 179 -0.68 -3.92 19.96
N ASN A 180 -0.82 -2.60 19.98
CA ASN A 180 -2.04 -1.96 20.47
C ASN A 180 -2.23 -0.55 19.88
N GLU A 181 -3.44 0.00 20.02
CA GLU A 181 -3.79 1.34 19.53
C GLU A 181 -3.05 2.46 20.27
N ALA A 182 -2.68 2.26 21.52
CA ALA A 182 -1.93 3.27 22.29
C ALA A 182 -0.54 3.46 21.67
N ASP A 183 0.15 2.38 21.31
CA ASP A 183 1.46 2.44 20.65
C ASP A 183 1.37 3.08 19.27
N LYS A 184 0.31 2.75 18.51
CA LYS A 184 0.03 3.41 17.22
C LYS A 184 -0.11 4.91 17.37
N ASN A 185 -0.92 5.33 18.34
CA ASN A 185 -1.16 6.74 18.59
C ASN A 185 0.11 7.46 19.06
N MET A 186 0.86 6.85 19.99
CA MET A 186 2.13 7.40 20.48
C MET A 186 3.16 7.54 19.37
N ALA A 187 3.26 6.57 18.46
CA ALA A 187 4.15 6.65 17.31
C ALA A 187 3.79 7.84 16.41
N GLY A 188 2.51 8.02 16.11
CA GLY A 188 2.04 9.16 15.32
C GLY A 188 2.32 10.50 15.99
N ILE A 189 2.13 10.60 17.31
CA ILE A 189 2.43 11.82 18.07
C ILE A 189 3.94 12.10 18.05
N ALA A 190 4.77 11.09 18.34
CA ALA A 190 6.23 11.25 18.35
C ALA A 190 6.76 11.67 16.98
N ALA A 191 6.28 11.08 15.89
CA ALA A 191 6.70 11.49 14.54
C ALA A 191 6.32 12.93 14.20
N LYS A 192 5.18 13.42 14.67
CA LYS A 192 4.73 14.82 14.47
C LYS A 192 5.59 15.85 15.19
N THR A 193 6.36 15.46 16.20
CA THR A 193 7.28 16.37 16.90
C THR A 193 8.61 16.59 16.17
N VAL A 194 8.86 15.85 15.10
CA VAL A 194 10.14 15.86 14.39
C VAL A 194 10.30 17.14 13.57
N PRO A 195 11.34 17.95 13.82
CA PRO A 195 11.60 19.15 13.04
C PRO A 195 11.92 18.82 11.59
N GLY A 196 11.19 19.44 10.67
CA GLY A 196 11.33 19.24 9.23
C GLY A 196 10.31 18.26 8.63
N ALA A 197 9.57 17.52 9.45
CA ALA A 197 8.42 16.76 8.99
C ALA A 197 7.24 17.70 8.72
N PHE A 198 6.84 17.82 7.45
CA PHE A 198 5.71 18.67 7.07
C PHE A 198 4.37 17.96 7.28
N GLU A 199 4.36 16.66 7.08
CA GLU A 199 3.17 15.83 7.17
C GLU A 199 3.56 14.47 7.74
N VAL A 200 2.68 13.91 8.56
CA VAL A 200 2.87 12.56 9.13
C VAL A 200 1.63 11.73 8.86
N THR A 201 1.81 10.69 8.08
CA THR A 201 0.80 9.65 7.83
C THR A 201 1.12 8.42 8.68
N ASN A 202 0.17 7.99 9.49
CA ASN A 202 0.34 6.82 10.35
C ASN A 202 -0.48 5.63 9.85
N ASN A 203 0.16 4.78 9.07
CA ASN A 203 -0.41 3.57 8.49
C ASN A 203 -0.12 2.31 9.34
N LEU A 204 0.34 2.48 10.58
CA LEU A 204 0.58 1.35 11.46
C LEU A 204 -0.71 0.55 11.68
N ARG A 205 -0.59 -0.76 11.61
CA ARG A 205 -1.68 -1.70 11.86
C ARG A 205 -1.51 -2.32 13.23
N VAL A 206 -2.62 -2.50 13.94
CA VAL A 206 -2.61 -3.18 15.24
C VAL A 206 -2.80 -4.67 15.03
N VAL A 207 -1.87 -5.46 15.55
CA VAL A 207 -2.02 -6.92 15.57
C VAL A 207 -3.07 -7.26 16.61
N ARG A 208 -4.20 -7.77 16.17
CA ARG A 208 -5.21 -8.34 17.08
C ARG A 208 -4.78 -9.75 17.43
N GLY A 209 -4.40 -9.92 18.69
CA GLY A 209 -4.15 -11.24 19.28
C GLY A 209 -5.40 -12.10 19.38
#